data_541304141b326917027ebac9041d4dd6
#
_entry.id   541304141b326917027ebac9041d4dd6
#
_cell.length_a   1.000
_cell.length_b   1.000
_cell.length_c   1.000
_cell.angle_alpha   90.00
_cell.angle_beta   90.00
_cell.angle_gamma   90.00
#
_symmetry.space_group_name_H-M   'P 1'
#
loop_
_entity.id
_entity.type
_entity.pdbx_description
1 polymer ?
#
loop_
_entity_poly.entity_id
_entity_poly.type
_entity_poly.pdbx_seq_one_letter_code
_entity_poly.pdbx_strand_id
1 'polypeptide(L)'
;NWLGFYLLFICIASSACKDEKSKPNQSQSNVKEVVLSVDKKMTDHKVILFYGNSLTAGYGLDENESFPSRIEDKIDSLGLKYSVVNAGLSGETTSGGLKRIDWVMKQKVDIFFLELGANDMLRGLPIDQTRKNLSEIISIVKAKNPDVKIGLCEMMAPPNMGEKYVTEFTKIYKDLASSSEIEFIPFFLEGVAGHENLLLKDGKHPNAEGQLIVAENIWKYLEKMLL
;
A
#
# COMPACT_ATOMS: atom_id res chain seq x y z
N ASN A 1 -48.68 39.32 -41.63
CA ASN A 1 -48.63 40.75 -42.03
C ASN A 1 -47.93 41.60 -40.99
N TRP A 2 -46.91 42.30 -41.46
CA TRP A 2 -46.17 43.48 -41.01
C TRP A 2 -45.13 43.31 -39.89
N LEU A 3 -43.92 43.26 -40.29
CA LEU A 3 -42.74 44.12 -40.37
C LEU A 3 -42.75 45.31 -39.37
N GLY A 4 -41.74 45.32 -38.51
CA GLY A 4 -41.29 46.47 -37.72
C GLY A 4 -39.83 46.31 -37.35
N PHE A 5 -38.93 46.83 -38.21
CA PHE A 5 -37.51 46.98 -37.97
C PHE A 5 -37.29 48.08 -36.91
N TYR A 6 -36.56 47.81 -35.85
CA TYR A 6 -35.94 48.84 -35.03
C TYR A 6 -34.42 48.61 -34.98
N LEU A 7 -33.74 49.49 -35.71
CA LEU A 7 -32.29 49.69 -35.61
C LEU A 7 -31.96 50.41 -34.28
N LEU A 8 -31.25 49.76 -33.40
CA LEU A 8 -30.69 50.44 -32.24
C LEU A 8 -29.16 50.61 -32.42
N PHE A 9 -28.78 51.87 -32.57
CA PHE A 9 -27.39 52.32 -32.59
C PHE A 9 -26.80 52.12 -31.19
N ILE A 10 -25.77 51.29 -31.05
CA ILE A 10 -24.95 51.19 -29.83
C ILE A 10 -23.63 51.89 -30.10
N CYS A 11 -23.41 53.01 -29.40
CA CYS A 11 -22.15 53.70 -29.32
C CYS A 11 -21.09 52.84 -28.62
N ILE A 12 -20.01 52.56 -29.31
CA ILE A 12 -18.82 51.92 -28.73
C ILE A 12 -18.00 53.03 -28.06
N ALA A 13 -18.03 53.04 -26.70
CA ALA A 13 -17.11 53.82 -25.91
C ALA A 13 -15.84 52.96 -25.67
N SER A 14 -14.76 53.31 -26.26
CA SER A 14 -13.43 52.74 -26.05
C SER A 14 -12.87 53.23 -24.71
N SER A 15 -12.95 52.43 -23.67
CA SER A 15 -12.20 52.64 -22.42
C SER A 15 -10.88 51.90 -22.49
N ALA A 16 -9.80 52.64 -22.56
CA ALA A 16 -8.45 52.13 -22.42
C ALA A 16 -8.21 51.67 -20.97
N CYS A 17 -8.15 50.37 -20.73
CA CYS A 17 -7.64 49.84 -19.48
C CYS A 17 -6.12 49.85 -19.49
N LYS A 18 -5.55 50.58 -18.53
CA LYS A 18 -4.12 50.50 -18.18
C LYS A 18 -3.79 49.10 -17.67
N ASP A 19 -2.74 48.48 -18.23
CA ASP A 19 -2.13 47.28 -17.73
C ASP A 19 -1.54 47.51 -16.32
N GLU A 20 -2.24 47.10 -15.32
CA GLU A 20 -1.73 46.99 -13.97
C GLU A 20 -1.05 45.61 -13.88
N LYS A 21 0.29 45.59 -13.86
CA LYS A 21 1.08 44.38 -13.61
C LYS A 21 0.73 43.81 -12.23
N SER A 22 -0.12 42.78 -12.20
CA SER A 22 -0.42 42.04 -11.00
C SER A 22 0.85 41.35 -10.50
N LYS A 23 1.25 41.68 -9.27
CA LYS A 23 2.32 40.96 -8.55
C LYS A 23 1.89 39.48 -8.40
N PRO A 24 2.80 38.49 -8.58
CA PRO A 24 2.46 37.07 -8.38
C PRO A 24 1.98 36.84 -6.96
N ASN A 25 0.85 36.17 -6.84
CA ASN A 25 0.17 35.86 -5.60
C ASN A 25 1.06 34.92 -4.74
N GLN A 26 1.41 35.36 -3.53
CA GLN A 26 2.26 34.60 -2.60
C GLN A 26 1.75 33.18 -2.29
N SER A 27 0.44 32.93 -2.47
CA SER A 27 -0.14 31.59 -2.29
C SER A 27 0.26 30.60 -3.38
N GLN A 28 0.51 31.05 -4.62
CA GLN A 28 0.95 30.15 -5.71
C GLN A 28 2.43 29.79 -5.63
N SER A 29 3.27 30.65 -5.04
CA SER A 29 4.68 30.32 -4.79
C SER A 29 4.84 29.28 -3.70
N ASN A 30 4.07 29.37 -2.61
CA ASN A 30 4.14 28.41 -1.51
C ASN A 30 3.67 26.99 -1.92
N VAL A 31 2.60 26.89 -2.71
CA VAL A 31 2.11 25.59 -3.21
C VAL A 31 3.13 24.93 -4.13
N LYS A 32 3.76 25.72 -5.02
CA LYS A 32 4.77 25.20 -5.96
C LYS A 32 6.05 24.78 -5.24
N GLU A 33 6.45 25.47 -4.19
CA GLU A 33 7.61 25.14 -3.38
C GLU A 33 7.38 23.90 -2.51
N VAL A 34 6.17 23.73 -1.95
CA VAL A 34 5.75 22.52 -1.22
C VAL A 34 5.70 21.31 -2.16
N VAL A 35 5.09 21.43 -3.34
CA VAL A 35 5.05 20.32 -4.31
C VAL A 35 6.45 19.93 -4.78
N LEU A 36 7.33 20.89 -5.07
CA LEU A 36 8.73 20.63 -5.44
C LEU A 36 9.53 20.00 -4.29
N SER A 37 9.23 20.33 -3.03
CA SER A 37 9.89 19.73 -1.86
C SER A 37 9.41 18.30 -1.60
N VAL A 38 8.13 18.00 -1.82
CA VAL A 38 7.57 16.65 -1.73
C VAL A 38 8.16 15.76 -2.83
N ASP A 39 8.17 16.23 -4.08
CA ASP A 39 8.79 15.49 -5.21
C ASP A 39 10.29 15.24 -4.98
N LYS A 40 11.02 16.20 -4.40
CA LYS A 40 12.45 16.06 -4.09
C LYS A 40 12.70 15.10 -2.93
N LYS A 41 11.80 15.05 -1.92
CA LYS A 41 11.89 14.07 -0.81
C LYS A 41 11.74 12.65 -1.38
N MET A 42 10.82 12.43 -2.32
CA MET A 42 10.61 11.12 -2.96
C MET A 42 11.78 10.66 -3.86
N THR A 43 12.54 11.57 -4.44
CA THR A 43 13.66 11.21 -5.34
C THR A 43 14.93 10.76 -4.60
N ASP A 44 15.08 11.07 -3.30
CA ASP A 44 16.27 10.75 -2.49
C ASP A 44 16.03 9.59 -1.48
N HIS A 45 14.78 9.16 -1.32
CA HIS A 45 14.43 8.09 -0.39
C HIS A 45 14.33 6.74 -1.11
N LYS A 46 14.75 5.67 -0.41
CA LYS A 46 14.43 4.30 -0.80
C LYS A 46 12.95 4.02 -0.53
N VAL A 47 12.36 3.11 -1.28
CA VAL A 47 10.93 2.81 -1.19
C VAL A 47 10.70 1.46 -0.54
N ILE A 48 9.88 1.47 0.52
CA ILE A 48 9.30 0.27 1.14
C ILE A 48 7.87 0.15 0.67
N LEU A 49 7.51 -0.95 0.04
CA LEU A 49 6.16 -1.17 -0.47
C LEU A 49 5.51 -2.36 0.23
N PHE A 50 4.37 -2.12 0.87
CA PHE A 50 3.53 -3.16 1.45
C PHE A 50 2.44 -3.55 0.45
N TYR A 51 2.52 -4.77 -0.08
CA TYR A 51 1.62 -5.32 -1.07
C TYR A 51 0.75 -6.40 -0.43
N GLY A 52 -0.53 -6.09 -0.24
CA GLY A 52 -1.39 -6.97 0.53
C GLY A 52 -2.88 -6.75 0.31
N ASN A 53 -3.65 -7.33 1.19
CA ASN A 53 -5.10 -7.27 1.18
C ASN A 53 -5.66 -6.20 2.16
N SER A 54 -6.80 -6.47 2.80
CA SER A 54 -7.44 -5.58 3.77
C SER A 54 -6.64 -5.35 5.05
N LEU A 55 -5.78 -6.30 5.44
CA LEU A 55 -4.91 -6.16 6.61
C LEU A 55 -3.85 -5.08 6.37
N THR A 56 -3.26 -5.09 5.18
CA THR A 56 -2.31 -4.06 4.73
C THR A 56 -3.01 -2.71 4.47
N ALA A 57 -4.19 -2.74 3.84
CA ALA A 57 -4.95 -1.52 3.54
C ALA A 57 -5.40 -0.75 4.79
N GLY A 58 -5.46 -1.39 5.97
CA GLY A 58 -6.05 -0.79 7.17
C GLY A 58 -7.58 -0.72 7.09
N TYR A 59 -8.24 -1.81 6.65
CA TYR A 59 -9.69 -1.86 6.46
C TYR A 59 -10.46 -1.35 7.67
N GLY A 60 -11.37 -0.39 7.43
CA GLY A 60 -12.25 0.17 8.45
C GLY A 60 -11.61 1.23 9.36
N LEU A 61 -10.39 1.64 9.07
CA LEU A 61 -9.61 2.64 9.80
C LEU A 61 -9.31 3.86 8.91
N ASP A 62 -8.90 4.94 9.53
CA ASP A 62 -8.30 6.07 8.81
C ASP A 62 -6.93 5.66 8.24
N GLU A 63 -6.51 6.30 7.15
CA GLU A 63 -5.28 5.93 6.41
C GLU A 63 -4.03 5.95 7.32
N ASN A 64 -3.93 6.94 8.20
CA ASN A 64 -2.82 7.09 9.14
C ASN A 64 -2.82 6.06 10.28
N GLU A 65 -3.85 5.23 10.42
CA GLU A 65 -3.95 4.21 11.46
C GLU A 65 -3.49 2.82 10.97
N SER A 66 -3.27 2.64 9.66
CA SER A 66 -2.79 1.39 9.09
C SER A 66 -1.35 1.07 9.55
N PHE A 67 -0.99 -0.21 9.67
CA PHE A 67 0.39 -0.57 10.07
C PHE A 67 1.47 -0.04 9.12
N PRO A 68 1.26 0.10 7.80
CA PRO A 68 2.25 0.74 6.95
C PRO A 68 2.48 2.20 7.32
N SER A 69 1.42 2.95 7.65
CA SER A 69 1.55 4.34 8.11
C SER A 69 2.25 4.44 9.46
N ARG A 70 1.98 3.51 10.39
CA ARG A 70 2.70 3.45 11.69
C ARG A 70 4.19 3.14 11.51
N ILE A 71 4.53 2.32 10.51
CA ILE A 71 5.93 2.08 10.13
C ILE A 71 6.55 3.34 9.53
N GLU A 72 5.83 4.10 8.71
CA GLU A 72 6.30 5.38 8.17
C GLU A 72 6.59 6.39 9.29
N ASP A 73 5.68 6.56 10.25
CA ASP A 73 5.88 7.39 11.44
C ASP A 73 7.18 7.02 12.18
N LYS A 74 7.44 5.71 12.32
CA LYS A 74 8.64 5.20 12.99
C LYS A 74 9.91 5.48 12.18
N ILE A 75 9.87 5.30 10.87
CA ILE A 75 10.96 5.63 9.94
C ILE A 75 11.31 7.12 10.01
N ASP A 76 10.31 7.99 9.96
CA ASP A 76 10.47 9.44 10.05
C ASP A 76 11.04 9.85 11.42
N SER A 77 10.56 9.25 12.52
CA SER A 77 11.06 9.51 13.88
C SER A 77 12.54 9.14 14.06
N LEU A 78 13.02 8.13 13.33
CA LEU A 78 14.41 7.68 13.32
C LEU A 78 15.29 8.44 12.31
N GLY A 79 14.70 9.35 11.52
CA GLY A 79 15.40 10.11 10.48
C GLY A 79 15.94 9.24 9.33
N LEU A 80 15.32 8.09 9.07
CA LEU A 80 15.73 7.17 8.02
C LEU A 80 15.22 7.66 6.65
N LYS A 81 16.04 7.48 5.62
CA LYS A 81 15.71 7.91 4.23
C LYS A 81 14.92 6.85 3.49
N TYR A 82 13.75 6.54 3.96
CA TYR A 82 12.81 5.64 3.32
C TYR A 82 11.43 6.30 3.24
N SER A 83 10.66 5.96 2.22
CA SER A 83 9.25 6.29 2.08
C SER A 83 8.44 5.01 2.04
N VAL A 84 7.28 5.00 2.70
CA VAL A 84 6.41 3.84 2.74
C VAL A 84 5.28 3.99 1.74
N VAL A 85 4.99 2.93 0.99
CA VAL A 85 3.86 2.85 0.08
C VAL A 85 2.92 1.74 0.57
N ASN A 86 1.72 2.13 0.96
CA ASN A 86 0.65 1.18 1.24
C ASN A 86 -0.06 0.81 -0.06
N ALA A 87 0.20 -0.39 -0.57
CA ALA A 87 -0.43 -0.96 -1.75
C ALA A 87 -1.43 -2.08 -1.39
N GLY A 88 -2.04 -2.03 -0.21
CA GLY A 88 -3.11 -2.93 0.21
C GLY A 88 -4.40 -2.70 -0.58
N LEU A 89 -5.09 -3.79 -0.93
CA LEU A 89 -6.39 -3.75 -1.58
C LEU A 89 -7.36 -4.73 -0.92
N SER A 90 -8.37 -4.19 -0.23
CA SER A 90 -9.33 -4.99 0.53
C SER A 90 -10.02 -6.04 -0.34
N GLY A 91 -10.07 -7.29 0.16
CA GLY A 91 -10.66 -8.41 -0.56
C GLY A 91 -9.77 -9.05 -1.62
N GLU A 92 -8.53 -8.58 -1.80
CA GLU A 92 -7.65 -9.09 -2.84
C GLU A 92 -7.20 -10.53 -2.57
N THR A 93 -7.31 -11.37 -3.61
CA THR A 93 -6.74 -12.72 -3.64
C THR A 93 -5.36 -12.69 -4.28
N THR A 94 -4.61 -13.79 -4.17
CA THR A 94 -3.31 -13.92 -4.87
C THR A 94 -3.45 -13.78 -6.38
N SER A 95 -4.57 -14.23 -6.97
CA SER A 95 -4.86 -14.05 -8.40
C SER A 95 -5.13 -12.58 -8.76
N GLY A 96 -5.78 -11.81 -7.86
CA GLY A 96 -5.95 -10.37 -8.01
C GLY A 96 -4.60 -9.65 -7.96
N GLY A 97 -3.80 -9.96 -6.95
CA GLY A 97 -2.45 -9.43 -6.81
C GLY A 97 -1.58 -9.71 -8.03
N LEU A 98 -1.58 -10.94 -8.53
CA LEU A 98 -0.81 -11.28 -9.73
C LEU A 98 -1.17 -10.42 -10.94
N LYS A 99 -2.44 -10.06 -11.11
CA LYS A 99 -2.89 -9.21 -12.24
C LYS A 99 -2.42 -7.77 -12.16
N ARG A 100 -2.22 -7.21 -10.95
CA ARG A 100 -1.84 -5.80 -10.79
C ARG A 100 -0.37 -5.57 -10.45
N ILE A 101 0.42 -6.63 -10.16
CA ILE A 101 1.82 -6.47 -9.72
C ILE A 101 2.68 -5.70 -10.74
N ASP A 102 2.46 -5.91 -12.03
CA ASP A 102 3.17 -5.20 -13.08
C ASP A 102 2.95 -3.68 -13.04
N TRP A 103 1.75 -3.25 -12.67
CA TRP A 103 1.43 -1.83 -12.51
C TRP A 103 2.08 -1.24 -11.26
N VAL A 104 2.02 -1.95 -10.14
CA VAL A 104 2.59 -1.51 -8.86
C VAL A 104 4.12 -1.37 -8.96
N MET A 105 4.77 -2.29 -9.66
CA MET A 105 6.22 -2.32 -9.87
C MET A 105 6.71 -1.40 -11.02
N LYS A 106 5.92 -0.43 -11.47
CA LYS A 106 6.39 0.62 -12.40
C LYS A 106 7.33 1.61 -11.74
N GLN A 107 7.23 1.80 -10.43
CA GLN A 107 8.15 2.58 -9.62
C GLN A 107 9.29 1.70 -9.10
N LYS A 108 10.41 2.32 -8.74
CA LYS A 108 11.49 1.60 -8.04
C LYS A 108 11.01 1.26 -6.63
N VAL A 109 11.20 0.00 -6.23
CA VAL A 109 10.90 -0.51 -4.88
C VAL A 109 12.17 -1.17 -4.34
N ASP A 110 12.67 -0.71 -3.21
CA ASP A 110 13.89 -1.24 -2.60
C ASP A 110 13.59 -2.38 -1.62
N ILE A 111 12.44 -2.32 -0.93
CA ILE A 111 11.96 -3.37 -0.02
C ILE A 111 10.49 -3.64 -0.33
N PHE A 112 10.13 -4.90 -0.56
CA PHE A 112 8.78 -5.33 -0.94
C PHE A 112 8.24 -6.34 0.07
N PHE A 113 7.16 -6.02 0.75
CA PHE A 113 6.44 -6.95 1.62
C PHE A 113 5.24 -7.52 0.90
N LEU A 114 5.13 -8.86 0.85
CA LEU A 114 4.01 -9.59 0.25
C LEU A 114 3.11 -10.18 1.35
N GLU A 115 1.89 -9.68 1.45
CA GLU A 115 0.86 -10.09 2.41
C GLU A 115 -0.41 -10.50 1.66
N LEU A 116 -0.47 -11.68 1.09
CA LEU A 116 -1.64 -12.20 0.36
C LEU A 116 -1.88 -13.68 0.67
N GLY A 117 -3.09 -14.16 0.40
CA GLY A 117 -3.51 -15.55 0.55
C GLY A 117 -4.66 -15.76 1.52
N ALA A 118 -4.89 -14.84 2.47
CA ALA A 118 -6.02 -14.95 3.40
C ALA A 118 -7.37 -15.02 2.66
N ASN A 119 -7.58 -14.20 1.63
CA ASN A 119 -8.81 -14.22 0.85
C ASN A 119 -8.96 -15.45 -0.05
N ASP A 120 -7.85 -16.05 -0.47
CA ASP A 120 -7.85 -17.34 -1.19
C ASP A 120 -8.38 -18.43 -0.26
N MET A 121 -7.84 -18.51 0.95
CA MET A 121 -8.26 -19.42 1.99
C MET A 121 -9.74 -19.23 2.37
N LEU A 122 -10.16 -18.00 2.67
CA LEU A 122 -11.54 -17.68 3.06
C LEU A 122 -12.56 -18.01 1.96
N ARG A 123 -12.15 -18.02 0.70
CA ARG A 123 -12.99 -18.39 -0.45
C ARG A 123 -12.84 -19.84 -0.87
N GLY A 124 -12.05 -20.64 -0.15
CA GLY A 124 -11.81 -22.04 -0.47
C GLY A 124 -11.12 -22.26 -1.82
N LEU A 125 -10.27 -21.33 -2.25
CA LEU A 125 -9.53 -21.48 -3.49
C LEU A 125 -8.45 -22.57 -3.36
N PRO A 126 -8.04 -23.21 -4.47
CA PRO A 126 -7.05 -24.27 -4.42
C PRO A 126 -5.69 -23.79 -3.87
N ILE A 127 -5.14 -24.54 -2.92
CA ILE A 127 -3.84 -24.25 -2.27
C ILE A 127 -2.71 -24.12 -3.31
N ASP A 128 -2.68 -25.01 -4.30
CA ASP A 128 -1.67 -24.99 -5.37
C ASP A 128 -1.74 -23.72 -6.21
N GLN A 129 -2.96 -23.18 -6.43
CA GLN A 129 -3.12 -21.93 -7.15
C GLN A 129 -2.59 -20.74 -6.33
N THR A 130 -2.85 -20.73 -5.02
CA THR A 130 -2.31 -19.73 -4.09
C THR A 130 -0.77 -19.75 -4.11
N ARG A 131 -0.18 -20.94 -3.97
CA ARG A 131 1.28 -21.15 -4.05
C ARG A 131 1.85 -20.63 -5.38
N LYS A 132 1.26 -21.03 -6.49
CA LYS A 132 1.71 -20.62 -7.83
C LYS A 132 1.66 -19.11 -8.00
N ASN A 133 0.56 -18.46 -7.63
CA ASN A 133 0.41 -17.01 -7.76
C ASN A 133 1.43 -16.25 -6.90
N LEU A 134 1.64 -16.65 -5.64
CA LEU A 134 2.65 -16.03 -4.77
C LEU A 134 4.06 -16.19 -5.35
N SER A 135 4.41 -17.38 -5.84
CA SER A 135 5.70 -17.64 -6.50
C SER A 135 5.89 -16.76 -7.73
N GLU A 136 4.85 -16.59 -8.55
CA GLU A 136 4.91 -15.77 -9.77
C GLU A 136 5.03 -14.28 -9.43
N ILE A 137 4.32 -13.78 -8.42
CA ILE A 137 4.48 -12.40 -7.91
C ILE A 137 5.94 -12.17 -7.49
N ILE A 138 6.52 -13.05 -6.67
CA ILE A 138 7.92 -12.96 -6.23
C ILE A 138 8.87 -12.93 -7.43
N SER A 139 8.64 -13.78 -8.42
CA SER A 139 9.46 -13.85 -9.63
C SER A 139 9.40 -12.56 -10.45
N ILE A 140 8.21 -11.98 -10.62
CA ILE A 140 8.02 -10.69 -11.33
C ILE A 140 8.72 -9.56 -10.57
N VAL A 141 8.57 -9.49 -9.25
CA VAL A 141 9.21 -8.47 -8.42
C VAL A 141 10.73 -8.52 -8.56
N LYS A 142 11.34 -9.72 -8.46
CA LYS A 142 12.78 -9.92 -8.65
C LYS A 142 13.25 -9.61 -10.07
N ALA A 143 12.46 -9.96 -11.07
CA ALA A 143 12.80 -9.66 -12.47
C ALA A 143 12.79 -8.16 -12.77
N LYS A 144 11.91 -7.39 -12.13
CA LYS A 144 11.83 -5.93 -12.29
C LYS A 144 12.89 -5.17 -11.50
N ASN A 145 13.25 -5.66 -10.35
CA ASN A 145 14.35 -5.14 -9.54
C ASN A 145 15.13 -6.30 -8.90
N PRO A 146 16.28 -6.71 -9.47
CA PRO A 146 17.08 -7.81 -8.94
C PRO A 146 17.64 -7.56 -7.52
N ASP A 147 17.80 -6.30 -7.13
CA ASP A 147 18.35 -5.90 -5.82
C ASP A 147 17.27 -5.72 -4.75
N VAL A 148 15.99 -5.95 -5.08
CA VAL A 148 14.89 -5.79 -4.13
C VAL A 148 15.01 -6.78 -2.98
N LYS A 149 14.88 -6.28 -1.74
CA LYS A 149 14.71 -7.15 -0.58
C LYS A 149 13.24 -7.50 -0.43
N ILE A 150 12.91 -8.79 -0.29
CA ILE A 150 11.52 -9.25 -0.21
C ILE A 150 11.26 -9.87 1.15
N GLY A 151 10.17 -9.44 1.80
CA GLY A 151 9.58 -10.06 2.97
C GLY A 151 8.27 -10.75 2.60
N LEU A 152 8.11 -12.02 2.94
CA LEU A 152 6.88 -12.79 2.73
C LEU A 152 6.18 -13.04 4.07
N CYS A 153 5.01 -12.41 4.25
CA CYS A 153 4.21 -12.55 5.46
C CYS A 153 3.40 -13.84 5.45
N GLU A 154 3.60 -14.68 6.47
CA GLU A 154 2.85 -15.92 6.65
C GLU A 154 1.38 -15.64 6.93
N MET A 155 0.49 -16.33 6.23
CA MET A 155 -0.92 -16.44 6.54
C MET A 155 -1.20 -17.77 7.21
N MET A 156 -1.99 -17.75 8.29
CA MET A 156 -2.43 -18.96 8.98
C MET A 156 -3.89 -19.26 8.66
N ALA A 157 -4.18 -20.51 8.36
CA ALA A 157 -5.55 -20.99 8.27
C ALA A 157 -6.11 -21.32 9.66
N PRO A 158 -7.38 -20.97 9.97
CA PRO A 158 -7.98 -21.29 11.24
C PRO A 158 -8.16 -22.82 11.39
N PRO A 159 -8.06 -23.36 12.63
CA PRO A 159 -8.06 -24.81 12.87
C PRO A 159 -9.31 -25.56 12.37
N ASN A 160 -10.45 -24.85 12.27
CA ASN A 160 -11.72 -25.43 11.82
C ASN A 160 -11.75 -25.77 10.32
N MET A 161 -10.71 -25.43 9.55
CA MET A 161 -10.58 -25.82 8.14
C MET A 161 -10.04 -27.25 7.95
N GLY A 162 -9.70 -27.93 9.03
CA GLY A 162 -9.15 -29.29 9.03
C GLY A 162 -7.61 -29.31 8.95
N GLU A 163 -7.02 -30.24 9.70
CA GLU A 163 -5.57 -30.32 9.93
C GLU A 163 -4.75 -30.38 8.64
N LYS A 164 -5.21 -31.18 7.67
CA LYS A 164 -4.53 -31.30 6.37
C LYS A 164 -4.44 -29.94 5.66
N TYR A 165 -5.57 -29.23 5.57
CA TYR A 165 -5.61 -27.92 4.89
C TYR A 165 -4.72 -26.91 5.61
N VAL A 166 -4.84 -26.82 6.94
CA VAL A 166 -4.04 -25.90 7.76
C VAL A 166 -2.54 -26.13 7.53
N THR A 167 -2.11 -27.39 7.60
CA THR A 167 -0.71 -27.78 7.40
C THR A 167 -0.21 -27.42 5.99
N GLU A 168 -0.95 -27.79 4.96
CA GLU A 168 -0.58 -27.54 3.57
C GLU A 168 -0.55 -26.03 3.23
N PHE A 169 -1.54 -25.28 3.74
CA PHE A 169 -1.62 -23.84 3.51
C PHE A 169 -0.48 -23.09 4.18
N THR A 170 -0.22 -23.35 5.47
CA THR A 170 0.87 -22.71 6.23
C THR A 170 2.23 -23.03 5.62
N LYS A 171 2.42 -24.24 5.12
CA LYS A 171 3.68 -24.67 4.49
C LYS A 171 4.04 -23.86 3.23
N ILE A 172 3.06 -23.27 2.51
CA ILE A 172 3.30 -22.47 1.30
C ILE A 172 4.38 -21.41 1.58
N TYR A 173 4.20 -20.63 2.63
CA TYR A 173 5.02 -19.44 2.91
C TYR A 173 6.46 -19.82 3.28
N LYS A 174 6.63 -20.85 4.11
CA LYS A 174 7.95 -21.36 4.51
C LYS A 174 8.73 -21.92 3.31
N ASP A 175 8.04 -22.72 2.49
CA ASP A 175 8.64 -23.33 1.29
C ASP A 175 9.06 -22.24 0.28
N LEU A 176 8.19 -21.24 0.04
CA LEU A 176 8.49 -20.15 -0.88
C LEU A 176 9.62 -19.26 -0.36
N ALA A 177 9.63 -18.93 0.92
CA ALA A 177 10.69 -18.11 1.51
C ALA A 177 12.04 -18.79 1.37
N SER A 178 12.12 -20.09 1.72
CA SER A 178 13.35 -20.87 1.62
C SER A 178 13.84 -21.05 0.19
N SER A 179 12.95 -21.38 -0.74
CA SER A 179 13.30 -21.63 -2.15
C SER A 179 13.63 -20.36 -2.93
N SER A 180 13.18 -19.21 -2.45
CA SER A 180 13.37 -17.91 -3.11
C SER A 180 14.42 -17.04 -2.44
N GLU A 181 15.04 -17.49 -1.36
CA GLU A 181 16.04 -16.74 -0.59
C GLU A 181 15.52 -15.34 -0.18
N ILE A 182 14.31 -15.31 0.41
CA ILE A 182 13.63 -14.08 0.85
C ILE A 182 13.34 -14.17 2.34
N GLU A 183 13.14 -13.01 2.99
CA GLU A 183 12.85 -12.95 4.42
C GLU A 183 11.47 -13.54 4.71
N PHE A 184 11.41 -14.53 5.59
CA PHE A 184 10.18 -15.11 6.08
C PHE A 184 9.70 -14.35 7.31
N ILE A 185 8.51 -13.76 7.23
CA ILE A 185 7.85 -13.10 8.35
C ILE A 185 6.78 -14.07 8.89
N PRO A 186 7.00 -14.69 10.05
CA PRO A 186 6.01 -15.55 10.66
C PRO A 186 4.75 -14.74 10.99
N PHE A 187 3.68 -15.44 11.37
CA PHE A 187 2.33 -14.87 11.54
C PHE A 187 2.33 -13.46 12.17
N PHE A 188 2.26 -12.44 11.33
CA PHE A 188 2.43 -11.04 11.72
C PHE A 188 1.27 -10.48 12.56
N LEU A 189 0.14 -11.19 12.65
CA LEU A 189 -0.97 -10.90 13.56
C LEU A 189 -0.78 -11.51 14.96
N GLU A 190 0.40 -11.98 15.30
CA GLU A 190 0.70 -12.50 16.65
C GLU A 190 0.39 -11.43 17.71
N GLY A 191 -0.30 -11.85 18.77
CA GLY A 191 -0.75 -10.94 19.84
C GLY A 191 -1.98 -10.09 19.48
N VAL A 192 -2.52 -10.22 18.26
CA VAL A 192 -3.72 -9.49 17.81
C VAL A 192 -4.85 -10.44 17.46
N ALA A 193 -4.56 -11.49 16.70
CA ALA A 193 -5.56 -12.46 16.28
C ALA A 193 -6.18 -13.15 17.48
N GLY A 194 -7.53 -13.19 17.54
CA GLY A 194 -8.27 -13.78 18.67
C GLY A 194 -8.44 -12.89 19.89
N HIS A 195 -7.90 -11.67 19.91
CA HIS A 195 -8.09 -10.69 20.97
C HIS A 195 -9.15 -9.66 20.55
N GLU A 196 -10.39 -9.83 21.01
CA GLU A 196 -11.54 -9.00 20.62
C GLU A 196 -11.31 -7.50 20.82
N ASN A 197 -10.60 -7.10 21.87
CA ASN A 197 -10.25 -5.70 22.14
C ASN A 197 -9.26 -5.09 21.16
N LEU A 198 -8.57 -5.90 20.35
CA LEU A 198 -7.60 -5.47 19.33
C LEU A 198 -8.14 -5.61 17.91
N LEU A 199 -9.39 -6.07 17.77
CA LEU A 199 -10.04 -6.29 16.48
C LEU A 199 -11.23 -5.33 16.30
N LEU A 200 -11.59 -5.10 15.06
CA LEU A 200 -12.86 -4.48 14.69
C LEU A 200 -14.02 -5.44 15.03
N LYS A 201 -15.24 -4.92 14.98
CA LYS A 201 -16.46 -5.70 15.29
C LYS A 201 -16.65 -6.95 14.43
N ASP A 202 -15.95 -7.07 13.31
CA ASP A 202 -15.99 -8.24 12.45
C ASP A 202 -15.14 -9.42 12.97
N GLY A 203 -14.35 -9.20 14.02
CA GLY A 203 -13.50 -10.21 14.66
C GLY A 203 -12.33 -10.71 13.80
N LYS A 204 -11.94 -9.97 12.77
CA LYS A 204 -10.91 -10.37 11.78
C LYS A 204 -9.86 -9.29 11.55
N HIS A 205 -10.29 -8.04 11.38
CA HIS A 205 -9.38 -6.95 11.08
C HIS A 205 -8.91 -6.27 12.36
N PRO A 206 -7.62 -5.99 12.49
CA PRO A 206 -7.10 -5.21 13.63
C PRO A 206 -7.74 -3.82 13.67
N ASN A 207 -8.07 -3.36 14.88
CA ASN A 207 -8.39 -1.96 15.12
C ASN A 207 -7.11 -1.10 15.22
N ALA A 208 -7.21 0.19 15.51
CA ALA A 208 -6.06 1.09 15.56
C ALA A 208 -4.97 0.63 16.56
N GLU A 209 -5.35 0.07 17.72
CA GLU A 209 -4.41 -0.49 18.70
C GLU A 209 -3.77 -1.78 18.18
N GLY A 210 -4.56 -2.67 17.56
CA GLY A 210 -4.08 -3.89 16.92
C GLY A 210 -3.07 -3.59 15.80
N GLN A 211 -3.29 -2.53 15.01
CA GLN A 211 -2.38 -2.10 13.96
C GLN A 211 -1.01 -1.66 14.50
N LEU A 212 -0.94 -1.06 15.69
CA LEU A 212 0.33 -0.74 16.35
C LEU A 212 1.15 -2.01 16.65
N ILE A 213 0.49 -3.05 17.16
CA ILE A 213 1.13 -4.35 17.43
C ILE A 213 1.62 -5.00 16.13
N VAL A 214 0.78 -4.95 15.08
CA VAL A 214 1.16 -5.45 13.76
C VAL A 214 2.38 -4.72 13.22
N ALA A 215 2.43 -3.39 13.35
CA ALA A 215 3.58 -2.60 12.94
C ALA A 215 4.86 -3.03 13.65
N GLU A 216 4.81 -3.26 14.98
CA GLU A 216 5.96 -3.74 15.75
C GLU A 216 6.36 -5.18 15.37
N ASN A 217 5.41 -6.05 15.05
CA ASN A 217 5.72 -7.41 14.57
C ASN A 217 6.46 -7.39 13.24
N ILE A 218 6.04 -6.53 12.29
CA ILE A 218 6.71 -6.34 11.01
C ILE A 218 8.07 -5.66 11.19
N TRP A 219 8.17 -4.68 12.09
CA TRP A 219 9.40 -3.92 12.32
C TRP A 219 10.59 -4.80 12.69
N LYS A 220 10.42 -5.84 13.48
CA LYS A 220 11.46 -6.80 13.89
C LYS A 220 12.22 -7.41 12.69
N TYR A 221 11.57 -7.51 11.54
CA TYR A 221 12.15 -8.03 10.30
C TYR A 221 12.60 -6.90 9.38
N LEU A 222 11.78 -5.85 9.25
CA LEU A 222 12.09 -4.71 8.41
C LEU A 222 13.39 -4.02 8.82
N GLU A 223 13.64 -3.79 10.12
CA GLU A 223 14.86 -3.11 10.60
C GLU A 223 16.16 -3.77 10.10
N LYS A 224 16.18 -5.10 9.96
CA LYS A 224 17.33 -5.85 9.41
C LYS A 224 17.48 -5.65 7.90
N MET A 225 16.41 -5.27 7.21
CA MET A 225 16.40 -5.03 5.77
C MET A 225 16.78 -3.58 5.43
N LEU A 226 16.74 -2.65 6.38
CA LEU A 226 17.08 -1.24 6.17
C LEU A 226 18.59 -0.99 6.03
N LEU A 227 19.42 -1.94 6.38
CA LEU A 227 20.90 -1.88 6.37
C LEU A 227 21.48 -2.04 4.95
#